data_0c246b395c1bc1a43c4963e51a3e9933
#
_entry.id   0c246b395c1bc1a43c4963e51a3e9933
#
_cell.length_a   1.000
_cell.length_b   1.000
_cell.length_c   1.000
_cell.angle_alpha   90.00
_cell.angle_beta   90.00
_cell.angle_gamma   90.00
#
_symmetry.space_group_name_H-M   'P 1'
#
loop_
_entity.id
_entity.type
_entity.pdbx_description
1 polymer ?
#
loop_
_entity_poly.entity_id
_entity_poly.type
_entity_poly.pdbx_seq_one_letter_code
_entity_poly.pdbx_strand_id
1 'polypeptide(L)'
;MWIGGHWSWRLGRHVWIGGRWDLPPRANVAWVEPRWERRGSGYVYVEGYWQEATPVRYVGGGGGPREVIVVQAPPPPRREVVPARPQPGYVWVSGYWAWHDGRHFWVGGHYERPPHARAVWVEPRWERRGGNYIFIEGVWR
;
A
#
# COMPACT_ATOMS: atom_id res chain seq x y z
N MET A 1 -0.59 11.70 3.71
CA MET A 1 -0.78 10.26 3.97
C MET A 1 -0.44 9.95 5.42
N TRP A 2 -1.17 9.04 6.06
CA TRP A 2 -0.85 8.57 7.40
C TRP A 2 0.28 7.53 7.35
N ILE A 3 1.36 7.77 8.09
CA ILE A 3 2.43 6.79 8.33
C ILE A 3 2.17 6.17 9.70
N GLY A 4 1.95 4.86 9.75
CA GLY A 4 1.68 4.14 11.00
C GLY A 4 2.85 4.17 11.97
N GLY A 5 2.54 4.13 13.26
CA GLY A 5 3.57 3.97 14.29
C GLY A 5 4.28 2.62 14.15
N HIS A 6 5.58 2.62 14.40
CA HIS A 6 6.42 1.43 14.23
C HIS A 6 7.65 1.44 15.16
N TRP A 7 8.19 0.24 15.38
CA TRP A 7 9.46 0.10 16.10
C TRP A 7 10.63 0.26 15.12
N SER A 8 11.49 1.20 15.42
CA SER A 8 12.74 1.47 14.72
C SER A 8 13.94 1.00 15.55
N TRP A 9 15.05 0.69 14.89
CA TRP A 9 16.32 0.40 15.56
C TRP A 9 17.23 1.60 15.48
N ARG A 10 17.53 2.23 16.62
CA ARG A 10 18.41 3.40 16.71
C ARG A 10 19.35 3.27 17.88
N LEU A 11 20.62 3.56 17.65
CA LEU A 11 21.66 3.57 18.67
C LEU A 11 21.68 2.29 19.55
N GLY A 12 21.52 1.12 18.90
CA GLY A 12 21.58 -0.16 19.59
C GLY A 12 20.34 -0.55 20.39
N ARG A 13 19.21 0.12 20.21
CA ARG A 13 17.96 -0.16 20.93
C ARG A 13 16.72 0.02 20.05
N HIS A 14 15.62 -0.62 20.47
CA HIS A 14 14.32 -0.39 19.90
C HIS A 14 13.75 0.95 20.39
N VAL A 15 13.31 1.78 19.45
CA VAL A 15 12.65 3.06 19.71
C VAL A 15 11.31 3.09 18.99
N TRP A 16 10.25 3.39 19.73
CA TRP A 16 8.93 3.56 19.12
C TRP A 16 8.85 4.91 18.42
N ILE A 17 8.49 4.87 17.14
CA ILE A 17 8.19 6.05 16.33
C ILE A 17 6.67 6.16 16.26
N GLY A 18 6.11 7.22 16.80
CA GLY A 18 4.68 7.48 16.75
C GLY A 18 4.19 7.69 15.31
N GLY A 19 2.97 7.26 15.05
CA GLY A 19 2.34 7.51 13.75
C GLY A 19 2.18 9.02 13.50
N ARG A 20 2.31 9.42 12.24
CA ARG A 20 2.21 10.83 11.82
C ARG A 20 1.60 10.97 10.43
N TRP A 21 1.03 12.13 10.19
CA TRP A 21 0.67 12.56 8.84
C TRP A 21 1.92 13.10 8.14
N ASP A 22 2.15 12.62 6.93
CA ASP A 22 3.26 13.07 6.09
C ASP A 22 2.78 13.32 4.67
N LEU A 23 3.41 14.28 4.00
CA LEU A 23 3.14 14.59 2.61
C LEU A 23 4.11 13.81 1.73
N PRO A 24 3.62 13.13 0.68
CA PRO A 24 4.51 12.57 -0.32
C PRO A 24 5.45 13.65 -0.87
N PRO A 25 6.76 13.38 -0.99
CA PRO A 25 7.73 14.38 -1.47
C PRO A 25 7.48 14.79 -2.92
N ARG A 26 6.73 13.99 -3.66
CA ARG A 26 6.32 14.24 -5.05
C ARG A 26 5.08 13.40 -5.40
N ALA A 27 4.45 13.70 -6.54
CA ALA A 27 3.35 12.86 -7.05
C ALA A 27 3.85 11.45 -7.43
N ASN A 28 2.96 10.49 -7.42
CA ASN A 28 3.20 9.09 -7.81
C ASN A 28 4.27 8.37 -6.99
N VAL A 29 4.36 8.65 -5.69
CA VAL A 29 5.14 7.87 -4.75
C VAL A 29 4.24 7.24 -3.70
N ALA A 30 4.59 6.03 -3.29
CA ALA A 30 3.95 5.30 -2.20
C ALA A 30 4.93 5.12 -1.05
N TRP A 31 4.41 5.17 0.18
CA TRP A 31 5.21 4.86 1.36
C TRP A 31 5.35 3.36 1.52
N VAL A 32 6.59 2.89 1.59
CA VAL A 32 6.93 1.52 1.97
C VAL A 32 7.19 1.48 3.46
N GLU A 33 6.35 0.75 4.20
CA GLU A 33 6.48 0.64 5.65
C GLU A 33 7.80 0.00 6.06
N PRO A 34 8.39 0.46 7.16
CA PRO A 34 9.55 -0.20 7.76
C PRO A 34 9.19 -1.62 8.20
N ARG A 35 10.16 -2.51 8.13
CA ARG A 35 9.96 -3.91 8.50
C ARG A 35 11.23 -4.55 9.02
N TRP A 36 11.04 -5.64 9.77
CA TRP A 36 12.12 -6.52 10.20
C TRP A 36 12.18 -7.73 9.27
N GLU A 37 13.33 -7.97 8.68
CA GLU A 37 13.57 -9.13 7.83
C GLU A 37 14.50 -10.12 8.56
N ARG A 38 14.14 -11.40 8.56
CA ARG A 38 15.03 -12.44 9.08
C ARG A 38 16.13 -12.71 8.04
N ARG A 39 17.37 -12.56 8.47
CA ARG A 39 18.55 -12.92 7.65
C ARG A 39 19.45 -13.85 8.45
N GLY A 40 19.52 -15.14 8.03
CA GLY A 40 20.23 -16.15 8.77
C GLY A 40 19.67 -16.36 10.17
N SER A 41 20.49 -16.24 11.20
CA SER A 41 20.11 -16.35 12.61
C SER A 41 19.66 -15.04 13.26
N GLY A 42 19.71 -13.93 12.51
CA GLY A 42 19.38 -12.58 13.02
C GLY A 42 18.22 -11.91 12.29
N TYR A 43 17.93 -10.69 12.72
CA TYR A 43 16.95 -9.83 12.10
C TYR A 43 17.61 -8.53 11.66
N VAL A 44 17.26 -8.06 10.48
CA VAL A 44 17.71 -6.79 9.93
C VAL A 44 16.50 -5.85 9.86
N TYR A 45 16.64 -4.66 10.43
CA TYR A 45 15.65 -3.61 10.31
C TYR A 45 15.81 -2.91 8.96
N VAL A 46 14.73 -2.84 8.19
CA VAL A 46 14.65 -2.10 6.93
C VAL A 46 13.81 -0.87 7.18
N GLU A 47 14.40 0.31 7.03
CA GLU A 47 13.67 1.57 7.21
C GLU A 47 12.57 1.76 6.17
N GLY A 48 11.51 2.47 6.56
CA GLY A 48 10.48 2.89 5.62
C GLY A 48 11.01 3.97 4.68
N TYR A 49 10.53 3.95 3.45
CA TYR A 49 10.95 4.90 2.42
C TYR A 49 9.83 5.18 1.41
N TRP A 50 9.95 6.31 0.73
CA TRP A 50 9.08 6.64 -0.39
C TRP A 50 9.62 5.99 -1.66
N GLN A 51 8.82 5.15 -2.28
CA GLN A 51 9.13 4.48 -3.53
C GLN A 51 8.30 5.07 -4.65
N GLU A 52 8.88 5.26 -5.83
CA GLU A 52 8.10 5.56 -7.02
C GLU A 52 7.11 4.45 -7.28
N ALA A 53 5.86 4.80 -7.48
CA ALA A 53 4.87 3.90 -8.01
C ALA A 53 5.23 3.62 -9.47
N THR A 54 6.19 2.72 -9.69
CA THR A 54 6.55 2.30 -11.05
C THR A 54 5.35 1.59 -11.62
N PRO A 55 4.85 1.99 -12.80
CA PRO A 55 3.75 1.28 -13.41
C PRO A 55 4.20 -0.15 -13.69
N VAL A 56 3.61 -1.10 -12.97
CA VAL A 56 3.77 -2.50 -13.28
C VAL A 56 3.34 -2.69 -14.74
N ARG A 57 4.13 -3.39 -15.54
CA ARG A 57 3.81 -3.65 -16.94
C ARG A 57 2.50 -4.43 -17.01
N TYR A 58 1.47 -3.75 -17.46
CA TYR A 58 0.14 -4.30 -17.61
C TYR A 58 0.01 -5.02 -18.95
N VAL A 59 -0.53 -6.23 -18.90
CA VAL A 59 -0.98 -6.92 -20.09
C VAL A 59 -2.46 -6.58 -20.27
N GLY A 60 -2.77 -5.69 -21.20
CA GLY A 60 -4.16 -5.34 -21.51
C GLY A 60 -4.28 -3.91 -22.03
N GLY A 61 -4.30 -3.72 -23.33
CA GLY A 61 -4.72 -2.46 -23.96
C GLY A 61 -6.25 -2.35 -23.93
N GLY A 62 -6.76 -1.40 -23.17
CA GLY A 62 -8.19 -1.09 -23.13
C GLY A 62 -8.56 -0.52 -21.75
N GLY A 63 -9.26 0.59 -21.68
CA GLY A 63 -9.55 1.42 -20.49
C GLY A 63 -10.23 0.75 -19.29
N GLY A 64 -9.89 -0.49 -18.95
CA GLY A 64 -10.33 -1.21 -17.75
C GLY A 64 -9.30 -1.16 -16.62
N PRO A 65 -9.67 -1.64 -15.42
CA PRO A 65 -8.75 -1.77 -14.31
C PRO A 65 -7.58 -2.69 -14.68
N ARG A 66 -6.40 -2.32 -14.23
CA ARG A 66 -5.16 -3.06 -14.54
C ARG A 66 -5.10 -4.35 -13.73
N GLU A 67 -4.72 -5.44 -14.38
CA GLU A 67 -4.61 -6.77 -13.77
C GLU A 67 -3.16 -7.24 -13.74
N VAL A 68 -2.72 -7.78 -12.62
CA VAL A 68 -1.39 -8.38 -12.44
C VAL A 68 -1.53 -9.84 -12.04
N ILE A 69 -0.91 -10.75 -12.81
CA ILE A 69 -0.94 -12.18 -12.52
C ILE A 69 0.19 -12.53 -11.55
N VAL A 70 -0.15 -13.18 -10.45
CA VAL A 70 0.78 -13.55 -9.38
C VAL A 70 0.60 -15.02 -9.00
N VAL A 71 1.69 -15.74 -8.84
CA VAL A 71 1.66 -17.17 -8.44
C VAL A 71 1.43 -17.33 -6.94
N GLN A 72 1.87 -16.34 -6.14
CA GLN A 72 1.80 -16.38 -4.69
C GLN A 72 0.48 -15.78 -4.18
N ALA A 73 -0.14 -16.47 -3.21
CA ALA A 73 -1.31 -15.92 -2.53
C ALA A 73 -0.97 -14.61 -1.79
N PRO A 74 -1.86 -13.61 -1.83
CA PRO A 74 -1.70 -12.43 -1.00
C PRO A 74 -1.81 -12.82 0.48
N PRO A 75 -1.05 -12.16 1.36
CA PRO A 75 -1.23 -12.32 2.79
C PRO A 75 -2.63 -11.86 3.23
N PRO A 76 -3.12 -12.29 4.41
CA PRO A 76 -4.39 -11.81 4.93
C PRO A 76 -4.36 -10.28 5.13
N PRO A 77 -5.50 -9.60 4.89
CA PRO A 77 -5.60 -8.15 5.07
C PRO A 77 -5.24 -7.74 6.50
N ARG A 78 -4.55 -6.62 6.64
CA ARG A 78 -4.25 -6.04 7.94
C ARG A 78 -5.47 -5.29 8.48
N ARG A 79 -5.68 -5.38 9.79
CA ARG A 79 -6.68 -4.54 10.45
C ARG A 79 -6.11 -3.15 10.67
N GLU A 80 -6.87 -2.14 10.27
CA GLU A 80 -6.50 -0.73 10.43
C GLU A 80 -7.59 0.00 11.20
N VAL A 81 -7.17 0.95 12.00
CA VAL A 81 -8.09 1.90 12.65
C VAL A 81 -8.26 3.08 11.70
N VAL A 82 -9.50 3.31 11.25
CA VAL A 82 -9.82 4.47 10.40
C VAL A 82 -9.76 5.74 11.26
N PRO A 83 -8.81 6.66 11.00
CA PRO A 83 -8.75 7.91 11.74
C PRO A 83 -9.92 8.83 11.37
N ALA A 84 -10.14 9.85 12.18
CA ALA A 84 -11.15 10.86 11.87
C ALA A 84 -10.86 11.52 10.50
N ARG A 85 -11.93 11.78 9.75
CA ARG A 85 -11.82 12.44 8.44
C ARG A 85 -11.19 13.84 8.60
N PRO A 86 -10.10 14.13 7.87
CA PRO A 86 -9.38 15.40 8.06
C PRO A 86 -10.19 16.60 7.59
N GLN A 87 -10.96 16.47 6.51
CA GLN A 87 -11.79 17.54 5.93
C GLN A 87 -12.98 16.94 5.17
N PRO A 88 -14.08 17.68 5.00
CA PRO A 88 -15.17 17.26 4.12
C PRO A 88 -14.68 17.02 2.69
N GLY A 89 -15.27 16.04 2.01
CA GLY A 89 -14.96 15.71 0.61
C GLY A 89 -13.80 14.71 0.44
N TYR A 90 -13.13 14.29 1.50
CA TYR A 90 -12.18 13.18 1.43
C TYR A 90 -12.89 11.84 1.58
N VAL A 91 -12.40 10.84 0.86
CA VAL A 91 -12.89 9.46 0.89
C VAL A 91 -11.80 8.58 1.48
N TRP A 92 -12.19 7.67 2.39
CA TRP A 92 -11.28 6.67 2.91
C TRP A 92 -11.01 5.60 1.85
N VAL A 93 -9.72 5.37 1.57
CA VAL A 93 -9.22 4.26 0.79
C VAL A 93 -8.67 3.25 1.79
N SER A 94 -9.29 2.07 1.87
CA SER A 94 -8.85 1.00 2.77
C SER A 94 -7.47 0.49 2.40
N GLY A 95 -6.70 0.07 3.39
CA GLY A 95 -5.41 -0.56 3.13
C GLY A 95 -5.56 -1.89 2.39
N TYR A 96 -4.57 -2.20 1.55
CA TYR A 96 -4.59 -3.41 0.73
C TYR A 96 -3.19 -3.93 0.44
N TRP A 97 -3.10 -5.22 0.11
CA TRP A 97 -1.88 -5.80 -0.44
C TRP A 97 -1.79 -5.52 -1.93
N ALA A 98 -0.74 -4.85 -2.35
CA ALA A 98 -0.37 -4.68 -3.75
C ALA A 98 0.78 -5.62 -4.11
N TRP A 99 1.02 -5.78 -5.41
CA TRP A 99 2.15 -6.55 -5.94
C TRP A 99 3.10 -5.63 -6.69
N HIS A 100 4.37 -5.65 -6.29
CA HIS A 100 5.40 -4.85 -6.94
C HIS A 100 6.77 -5.50 -6.76
N ASP A 101 7.61 -5.46 -7.80
CA ASP A 101 8.95 -6.03 -7.79
C ASP A 101 9.03 -7.47 -7.26
N GLY A 102 8.09 -8.34 -7.68
CA GLY A 102 8.08 -9.74 -7.34
C GLY A 102 7.64 -10.06 -5.90
N ARG A 103 7.00 -9.12 -5.21
CA ARG A 103 6.56 -9.31 -3.82
C ARG A 103 5.26 -8.57 -3.48
N HIS A 104 4.58 -9.06 -2.45
CA HIS A 104 3.49 -8.34 -1.84
C HIS A 104 4.01 -7.21 -0.94
N PHE A 105 3.39 -6.04 -1.01
CA PHE A 105 3.60 -4.95 -0.07
C PHE A 105 2.26 -4.37 0.37
N TRP A 106 2.22 -3.91 1.62
CA TRP A 106 1.00 -3.33 2.18
C TRP A 106 0.94 -1.84 1.85
N VAL A 107 -0.15 -1.43 1.20
CA VAL A 107 -0.52 -0.02 1.04
C VAL A 107 -1.44 0.33 2.19
N GLY A 108 -1.00 1.22 3.08
CA GLY A 108 -1.79 1.63 4.23
C GLY A 108 -3.04 2.42 3.84
N GLY A 109 -4.11 2.23 4.60
CA GLY A 109 -5.33 3.00 4.43
C GLY A 109 -5.09 4.50 4.59
N HIS A 110 -5.76 5.31 3.79
CA HIS A 110 -5.59 6.76 3.78
C HIS A 110 -6.82 7.48 3.26
N TYR A 111 -6.92 8.75 3.59
CA TYR A 111 -7.92 9.61 3.01
C TYR A 111 -7.42 10.23 1.70
N GLU A 112 -8.22 10.14 0.66
CA GLU A 112 -7.92 10.68 -0.66
C GLU A 112 -9.04 11.59 -1.15
N ARG A 113 -8.68 12.61 -1.90
CA ARG A 113 -9.64 13.51 -2.51
C ARG A 113 -10.05 12.96 -3.88
N PRO A 114 -11.36 12.73 -4.12
CA PRO A 114 -11.84 12.31 -5.42
C PRO A 114 -11.39 13.26 -6.53
N PRO A 115 -11.02 12.75 -7.71
CA PRO A 115 -10.57 13.58 -8.83
C PRO A 115 -11.66 14.53 -9.37
N HIS A 116 -12.94 14.22 -9.12
CA HIS A 116 -14.08 15.06 -9.44
C HIS A 116 -15.26 14.76 -8.51
N ALA A 117 -16.25 15.66 -8.46
CA ALA A 117 -17.33 15.66 -7.46
C ALA A 117 -18.22 14.40 -7.43
N ARG A 118 -18.22 13.58 -8.44
CA ARG A 118 -19.03 12.35 -8.51
C ARG A 118 -18.18 11.09 -8.64
N ALA A 119 -16.88 11.20 -8.47
CA ALA A 119 -16.00 10.05 -8.55
C ALA A 119 -16.24 9.11 -7.36
N VAL A 120 -16.35 7.84 -7.68
CA VAL A 120 -16.51 6.74 -6.72
C VAL A 120 -15.25 5.89 -6.75
N TRP A 121 -14.67 5.63 -5.57
CA TRP A 121 -13.55 4.73 -5.45
C TRP A 121 -14.01 3.29 -5.59
N VAL A 122 -13.41 2.55 -6.53
CA VAL A 122 -13.55 1.10 -6.64
C VAL A 122 -12.29 0.47 -6.04
N GLU A 123 -12.47 -0.25 -4.95
CA GLU A 123 -11.34 -0.83 -4.21
C GLU A 123 -10.56 -1.86 -5.03
N PRO A 124 -9.24 -1.94 -4.85
CA PRO A 124 -8.43 -3.00 -5.41
C PRO A 124 -8.83 -4.35 -4.80
N ARG A 125 -8.65 -5.42 -5.57
CA ARG A 125 -8.99 -6.76 -5.10
C ARG A 125 -8.10 -7.83 -5.69
N TRP A 126 -8.02 -8.93 -4.99
CA TRP A 126 -7.37 -10.15 -5.45
C TRP A 126 -8.42 -11.18 -5.86
N GLU A 127 -8.27 -11.75 -7.04
CA GLU A 127 -9.10 -12.84 -7.55
C GLU A 127 -8.25 -14.08 -7.77
N ARG A 128 -8.80 -15.26 -7.46
CA ARG A 128 -8.17 -16.52 -7.82
C ARG A 128 -8.70 -16.99 -9.17
N ARG A 129 -7.81 -17.15 -10.15
CA ARG A 129 -8.17 -17.68 -11.47
C ARG A 129 -7.24 -18.85 -11.81
N GLY A 130 -7.79 -20.07 -11.82
CA GLY A 130 -6.98 -21.28 -11.97
C GLY A 130 -5.99 -21.45 -10.81
N GLY A 131 -4.72 -21.66 -11.12
CA GLY A 131 -3.62 -21.76 -10.14
C GLY A 131 -2.99 -20.43 -9.72
N ASN A 132 -3.44 -19.30 -10.30
CA ASN A 132 -2.84 -17.99 -10.11
C ASN A 132 -3.76 -17.06 -9.32
N TYR A 133 -3.17 -15.98 -8.81
CA TYR A 133 -3.86 -14.87 -8.18
C TYR A 133 -3.74 -13.65 -9.08
N ILE A 134 -4.84 -12.95 -9.30
CA ILE A 134 -4.90 -11.75 -10.11
C ILE A 134 -5.12 -10.57 -9.18
N PHE A 135 -4.17 -9.66 -9.16
CA PHE A 135 -4.35 -8.36 -8.51
C PHE A 135 -5.03 -7.40 -9.49
N ILE A 136 -6.16 -6.86 -9.10
CA ILE A 136 -6.92 -5.87 -9.86
C ILE A 136 -6.80 -4.56 -9.10
N GLU A 137 -6.19 -3.57 -9.75
CA GLU A 137 -5.97 -2.26 -9.12
C GLU A 137 -7.28 -1.51 -8.86
N GLY A 138 -7.25 -0.71 -7.80
CA GLY A 138 -8.33 0.24 -7.53
C GLY A 138 -8.32 1.40 -8.53
N VAL A 139 -9.51 1.90 -8.83
CA VAL A 139 -9.70 3.01 -9.77
C VAL A 139 -10.80 3.94 -9.31
N TRP A 140 -10.67 5.22 -9.61
CA TRP A 140 -11.76 6.19 -9.52
C TRP A 140 -12.65 6.12 -10.78
N ARG A 141 -13.95 6.03 -10.59
CA ARG A 141 -14.97 6.05 -11.66
C ARG A 141 -15.96 7.19 -11.46
#